data_e08546d584f7f813b4ad0117f7386f65
#
_entry.id   e08546d584f7f813b4ad0117f7386f65
#
_cell.length_a   1.000
_cell.length_b   1.000
_cell.length_c   1.000
_cell.angle_alpha   90.00
_cell.angle_beta   90.00
_cell.angle_gamma   90.00
#
_symmetry.space_group_name_H-M   'P 1'
#
loop_
_entity.id
_entity.type
_entity.pdbx_description
1 polymer ?
#
loop_
_entity_poly.entity_id
_entity_poly.type
_entity_poly.pdbx_seq_one_letter_code
_entity_poly.pdbx_strand_id
1 'polypeptide(L)'
;MKYFVDKEAGIVKATIDNCDKDVYKLVLKRAKNPYLFNPVVLYEVLKLKKKYVGVAKCAPDDVFNEEIGRIMAARRASLKYEKDRTKALHRFMEHFFNLMEVEMDQEERERVARVREEDSHNIVDIYEDMKFKDIYENMKFNAEN
;
A
#
# COMPACT_ATOMS: atom_id res chain seq x y z
N MET A 1 -11.88 3.06 8.56
CA MET A 1 -10.89 3.95 9.18
C MET A 1 -11.44 4.46 10.51
N LYS A 2 -10.63 4.54 11.57
CA LYS A 2 -11.01 5.05 12.89
C LYS A 2 -10.24 6.33 13.18
N TYR A 3 -10.86 7.29 13.86
CA TYR A 3 -10.25 8.56 14.22
C TYR A 3 -10.19 8.73 15.73
N PHE A 4 -9.11 9.34 16.19
CA PHE A 4 -8.95 9.87 17.53
C PHE A 4 -8.60 11.34 17.41
N VAL A 5 -9.30 12.22 18.14
CA VAL A 5 -9.12 13.68 18.10
C VAL A 5 -8.83 14.17 19.50
N ASP A 6 -7.71 14.84 19.64
CA ASP A 6 -7.32 15.57 20.84
C ASP A 6 -7.29 17.08 20.50
N LYS A 7 -8.35 17.78 20.88
CA LYS A 7 -8.54 19.19 20.55
C LYS A 7 -7.58 20.11 21.35
N GLU A 8 -7.26 19.71 22.58
CA GLU A 8 -6.38 20.50 23.44
C GLU A 8 -4.92 20.43 22.94
N ALA A 9 -4.49 19.26 22.51
CA ALA A 9 -3.17 19.06 21.93
C ALA A 9 -3.10 19.42 20.44
N GLY A 10 -4.23 19.73 19.78
CA GLY A 10 -4.33 19.98 18.35
C GLY A 10 -3.93 18.76 17.50
N ILE A 11 -4.22 17.53 17.97
CA ILE A 11 -3.77 16.29 17.33
C ILE A 11 -4.96 15.49 16.83
N VAL A 12 -4.86 15.02 15.58
CA VAL A 12 -5.77 14.02 14.99
C VAL A 12 -4.97 12.80 14.57
N LYS A 13 -5.44 11.61 14.95
CA LYS A 13 -4.90 10.31 14.53
C LYS A 13 -5.94 9.56 13.72
N ALA A 14 -5.55 9.05 12.56
CA ALA A 14 -6.35 8.14 11.75
C ALA A 14 -5.71 6.74 11.75
N THR A 15 -6.51 5.70 11.91
CA THR A 15 -6.05 4.31 11.98
C THR A 15 -6.78 3.47 10.95
N ILE A 16 -6.03 2.70 10.17
CA ILE A 16 -6.51 1.65 9.27
C ILE A 16 -6.19 0.32 9.93
N ASP A 17 -7.20 -0.48 10.21
CA ASP A 17 -7.07 -1.81 10.82
C ASP A 17 -7.18 -2.93 9.78
N ASN A 18 -6.74 -4.14 10.12
CA ASN A 18 -6.84 -5.39 9.35
C ASN A 18 -6.14 -5.37 7.98
N CYS A 19 -5.15 -4.53 7.81
CA CYS A 19 -4.46 -4.32 6.52
C CYS A 19 -3.75 -5.60 6.01
N ASP A 20 -3.22 -6.41 6.90
CA ASP A 20 -2.62 -7.72 6.60
C ASP A 20 -3.66 -8.68 6.00
N LYS A 21 -4.85 -8.74 6.59
CA LYS A 21 -5.94 -9.64 6.16
C LYS A 21 -6.53 -9.24 4.81
N ASP A 22 -6.61 -7.95 4.53
CA ASP A 22 -7.20 -7.44 3.28
C ASP A 22 -6.32 -7.81 2.07
N VAL A 23 -5.00 -7.64 2.19
CA VAL A 23 -4.07 -8.04 1.13
C VAL A 23 -4.01 -9.56 0.98
N TYR A 24 -4.00 -10.30 2.10
CA TYR A 24 -4.05 -11.75 2.07
C TYR A 24 -5.29 -12.27 1.30
N LYS A 25 -6.48 -11.74 1.62
CA LYS A 25 -7.72 -12.09 0.92
C LYS A 25 -7.68 -11.72 -0.56
N LEU A 26 -7.08 -10.56 -0.90
CA LEU A 26 -6.93 -10.13 -2.28
C LEU A 26 -6.08 -11.12 -3.10
N VAL A 27 -4.95 -11.54 -2.54
CA VAL A 27 -4.06 -12.53 -3.19
C VAL A 27 -4.77 -13.86 -3.39
N LEU A 28 -5.40 -14.40 -2.33
CA LEU A 28 -6.15 -15.65 -2.43
C LEU A 28 -7.32 -15.59 -3.42
N LYS A 29 -8.03 -14.47 -3.49
CA LYS A 29 -9.14 -14.29 -4.42
C LYS A 29 -8.68 -14.29 -5.88
N ARG A 30 -7.49 -13.75 -6.14
CA ARG A 30 -6.92 -13.68 -7.50
C ARG A 30 -6.15 -14.94 -7.89
N ALA A 31 -5.67 -15.71 -6.95
CA ALA A 31 -5.04 -16.98 -7.20
C ALA A 31 -6.10 -17.97 -7.69
N LYS A 32 -5.99 -18.44 -8.95
CA LYS A 32 -6.92 -19.42 -9.53
C LYS A 32 -6.85 -20.77 -8.80
N ASN A 33 -5.73 -21.06 -8.15
CA ASN A 33 -5.52 -22.26 -7.37
C ASN A 33 -4.97 -21.89 -5.97
N PRO A 34 -5.84 -21.76 -4.94
CA PRO A 34 -5.41 -21.40 -3.59
C PRO A 34 -4.54 -22.47 -2.92
N TYR A 35 -4.53 -23.71 -3.42
CA TYR A 35 -3.72 -24.81 -2.88
C TYR A 35 -2.22 -24.67 -3.19
N LEU A 36 -1.84 -23.83 -4.16
CA LEU A 36 -0.44 -23.52 -4.47
C LEU A 36 0.27 -22.70 -3.39
N PHE A 37 -0.48 -22.10 -2.47
CA PHE A 37 0.10 -21.21 -1.47
C PHE A 37 -0.15 -21.74 -0.06
N ASN A 38 0.93 -22.15 0.62
CA ASN A 38 0.87 -22.40 2.05
C ASN A 38 0.50 -21.08 2.76
N PRO A 39 -0.59 -21.02 3.55
CA PRO A 39 -1.02 -19.82 4.24
C PRO A 39 0.06 -19.19 5.12
N VAL A 40 0.87 -20.00 5.81
CA VAL A 40 1.94 -19.53 6.68
C VAL A 40 3.02 -18.82 5.86
N VAL A 41 3.46 -19.45 4.76
CA VAL A 41 4.46 -18.87 3.85
C VAL A 41 3.95 -17.56 3.24
N LEU A 42 2.68 -17.53 2.82
CA LEU A 42 2.08 -16.34 2.25
C LEU A 42 2.07 -15.16 3.24
N TYR A 43 1.73 -15.40 4.52
CA TYR A 43 1.79 -14.36 5.55
C TYR A 43 3.22 -13.86 5.79
N GLU A 44 4.20 -14.76 5.78
CA GLU A 44 5.61 -14.40 5.93
C GLU A 44 6.16 -13.59 4.76
N VAL A 45 5.76 -13.94 3.54
CA VAL A 45 6.16 -13.22 2.32
C VAL A 45 5.55 -11.82 2.29
N LEU A 46 4.26 -11.70 2.58
CA LEU A 46 3.56 -10.41 2.55
C LEU A 46 4.07 -9.45 3.64
N LYS A 47 4.36 -9.92 4.85
CA LYS A 47 4.94 -9.13 5.96
C LYS A 47 4.29 -7.75 6.18
N LEU A 48 2.95 -7.68 6.11
CA LEU A 48 2.22 -6.44 6.34
C LEU A 48 1.91 -6.22 7.81
N LYS A 49 1.92 -4.96 8.22
CA LYS A 49 1.45 -4.56 9.55
C LYS A 49 -0.06 -4.71 9.64
N LYS A 50 -0.56 -5.10 10.80
CA LYS A 50 -2.01 -5.18 11.06
C LYS A 50 -2.68 -3.80 11.05
N LYS A 51 -1.92 -2.76 11.41
CA LYS A 51 -2.43 -1.39 11.57
C LYS A 51 -1.48 -0.36 10.96
N TYR A 52 -2.06 0.66 10.36
CA TYR A 52 -1.36 1.87 9.91
C TYR A 52 -1.97 3.10 10.55
N VAL A 53 -1.11 3.97 11.06
CA VAL A 53 -1.52 5.20 11.76
C VAL A 53 -0.92 6.41 11.06
N GLY A 54 -1.80 7.33 10.69
CA GLY A 54 -1.45 8.69 10.29
C GLY A 54 -1.75 9.67 11.43
N VAL A 55 -0.91 10.67 11.58
CA VAL A 55 -1.06 11.71 12.61
C VAL A 55 -0.97 13.07 11.94
N ALA A 56 -1.95 13.93 12.19
CA ALA A 56 -1.90 15.36 11.89
C ALA A 56 -1.79 16.13 13.21
N LYS A 57 -0.92 17.12 13.24
CA LYS A 57 -0.74 18.03 14.38
C LYS A 57 -0.88 19.45 13.86
N CYS A 58 -1.72 20.24 14.53
CA CYS A 58 -1.87 21.66 14.28
C CYS A 58 -0.55 22.38 14.64
N ALA A 59 -0.14 23.35 13.83
CA ALA A 59 0.97 24.22 14.19
C ALA A 59 0.58 25.14 15.37
N PRO A 60 1.54 25.60 16.17
CA PRO A 60 1.23 26.44 17.36
C PRO A 60 0.48 27.72 17.03
N ASP A 61 0.72 28.29 15.84
CA ASP A 61 0.17 29.59 15.40
C ASP A 61 -1.11 29.43 14.56
N ASP A 62 -1.56 28.18 14.30
CA ASP A 62 -2.73 27.88 13.49
C ASP A 62 -3.99 27.64 14.34
N VAL A 63 -5.15 27.96 13.78
CA VAL A 63 -6.42 27.60 14.37
C VAL A 63 -6.71 26.13 14.10
N PHE A 64 -6.96 25.36 15.16
CA PHE A 64 -7.27 23.94 15.04
C PHE A 64 -8.55 23.72 14.23
N ASN A 65 -8.45 22.99 13.12
CA ASN A 65 -9.56 22.53 12.31
C ASN A 65 -9.60 21.00 12.30
N GLU A 66 -10.63 20.42 12.92
CA GLU A 66 -10.78 18.98 13.06
C GLU A 66 -10.96 18.29 11.70
N GLU A 67 -11.69 18.87 10.76
CA GLU A 67 -11.96 18.29 9.45
C GLU A 67 -10.67 18.20 8.62
N ILE A 68 -9.91 19.27 8.54
CA ILE A 68 -8.59 19.27 7.89
C ILE A 68 -7.66 18.28 8.57
N GLY A 69 -7.65 18.26 9.92
CA GLY A 69 -6.87 17.30 10.69
C GLY A 69 -7.20 15.85 10.36
N ARG A 70 -8.49 15.51 10.20
CA ARG A 70 -8.96 14.17 9.81
C ARG A 70 -8.50 13.79 8.40
N ILE A 71 -8.65 14.69 7.43
CA ILE A 71 -8.21 14.48 6.04
C ILE A 71 -6.70 14.23 6.00
N MET A 72 -5.90 15.07 6.66
CA MET A 72 -4.44 14.96 6.67
C MET A 72 -3.97 13.67 7.37
N ALA A 73 -4.57 13.31 8.50
CA ALA A 73 -4.24 12.09 9.22
C ALA A 73 -4.61 10.85 8.41
N ALA A 74 -5.81 10.84 7.78
CA ALA A 74 -6.26 9.76 6.90
C ALA A 74 -5.30 9.56 5.73
N ARG A 75 -4.94 10.64 5.04
CA ARG A 75 -4.01 10.60 3.91
C ARG A 75 -2.64 10.03 4.32
N ARG A 76 -2.08 10.49 5.44
CA ARG A 76 -0.81 9.96 5.96
C ARG A 76 -0.88 8.48 6.33
N ALA A 77 -2.01 8.00 6.87
CA ALA A 77 -2.23 6.58 7.14
C ALA A 77 -2.30 5.78 5.85
N SER A 78 -3.07 6.25 4.85
CA SER A 78 -3.25 5.60 3.54
C SER A 78 -1.92 5.51 2.77
N LEU A 79 -1.14 6.59 2.70
CA LEU A 79 0.15 6.58 2.01
C LEU A 79 1.13 5.56 2.61
N LYS A 80 1.18 5.43 3.95
CA LYS A 80 2.01 4.42 4.61
C LYS A 80 1.54 3.01 4.26
N TYR A 81 0.22 2.78 4.27
CA TYR A 81 -0.36 1.49 3.93
C TYR A 81 -0.10 1.12 2.47
N GLU A 82 -0.38 2.03 1.53
CA GLU A 82 -0.18 1.78 0.10
C GLU A 82 1.29 1.48 -0.24
N LYS A 83 2.22 2.23 0.34
CA LYS A 83 3.65 1.97 0.19
C LYS A 83 4.05 0.57 0.64
N ASP A 84 3.59 0.14 1.83
CA ASP A 84 3.94 -1.18 2.35
C ASP A 84 3.17 -2.30 1.62
N ARG A 85 1.94 -2.03 1.17
CA ARG A 85 1.14 -2.92 0.34
C ARG A 85 1.81 -3.20 -1.01
N THR A 86 2.28 -2.17 -1.71
CA THR A 86 2.99 -2.32 -2.98
C THR A 86 4.25 -3.17 -2.80
N LYS A 87 5.05 -2.90 -1.76
CA LYS A 87 6.22 -3.71 -1.44
C LYS A 87 5.87 -5.17 -1.12
N ALA A 88 4.76 -5.39 -0.42
CA ALA A 88 4.31 -6.74 -0.08
C ALA A 88 3.89 -7.53 -1.32
N LEU A 89 3.16 -6.89 -2.24
CA LEU A 89 2.77 -7.51 -3.50
C LEU A 89 3.98 -7.80 -4.38
N HIS A 90 4.97 -6.91 -4.42
CA HIS A 90 6.21 -7.14 -5.15
C HIS A 90 6.96 -8.37 -4.60
N ARG A 91 7.16 -8.47 -3.26
CA ARG A 91 7.77 -9.65 -2.64
C ARG A 91 7.00 -10.94 -2.93
N PHE A 92 5.66 -10.85 -2.96
CA PHE A 92 4.82 -11.99 -3.31
C PHE A 92 5.07 -12.44 -4.77
N MET A 93 5.11 -11.51 -5.71
CA MET A 93 5.40 -11.82 -7.11
C MET A 93 6.79 -12.43 -7.28
N GLU A 94 7.80 -11.85 -6.64
CA GLU A 94 9.16 -12.40 -6.62
C GLU A 94 9.19 -13.85 -6.11
N HIS A 95 8.52 -14.09 -4.98
CA HIS A 95 8.43 -15.44 -4.42
C HIS A 95 7.73 -16.42 -5.37
N PHE A 96 6.64 -15.96 -6.00
CA PHE A 96 5.88 -16.76 -6.97
C PHE A 96 6.73 -17.13 -8.19
N PHE A 97 7.42 -16.16 -8.78
CA PHE A 97 8.31 -16.40 -9.92
C PHE A 97 9.46 -17.35 -9.56
N ASN A 98 10.07 -17.18 -8.39
CA ASN A 98 11.12 -18.08 -7.93
C ASN A 98 10.65 -19.54 -7.76
N LEU A 99 9.41 -19.74 -7.29
CA LEU A 99 8.80 -21.08 -7.23
C LEU A 99 8.59 -21.68 -8.62
N MET A 100 8.16 -20.85 -9.58
CA MET A 100 7.96 -21.27 -10.97
C MET A 100 9.28 -21.65 -11.66
N GLU A 101 10.35 -20.87 -11.43
CA GLU A 101 11.67 -21.10 -12.03
C GLU A 101 12.30 -22.44 -11.66
N VAL A 102 11.93 -23.03 -10.52
CA VAL A 102 12.47 -24.32 -10.06
C VAL A 102 11.98 -25.50 -10.93
N GLU A 103 10.78 -25.37 -11.55
CA GLU A 103 10.14 -26.44 -12.31
C GLU A 103 10.16 -26.22 -13.84
N MET A 104 10.76 -25.11 -14.32
CA MET A 104 10.69 -24.69 -15.71
C MET A 104 11.95 -25.08 -16.50
N ASP A 105 11.77 -25.40 -17.80
CA ASP A 105 12.89 -25.49 -18.74
C ASP A 105 13.49 -24.10 -19.09
N GLN A 106 14.57 -24.08 -19.86
CA GLN A 106 15.28 -22.84 -20.14
C GLN A 106 14.43 -21.83 -20.94
N GLU A 107 13.63 -22.30 -21.88
CA GLU A 107 12.76 -21.44 -22.72
C GLU A 107 11.64 -20.79 -21.90
N GLU A 108 11.05 -21.57 -21.00
CA GLU A 108 10.06 -21.08 -20.07
C GLU A 108 10.65 -20.05 -19.07
N ARG A 109 11.88 -20.28 -18.57
CA ARG A 109 12.59 -19.33 -17.70
C ARG A 109 12.78 -17.97 -18.37
N GLU A 110 13.21 -17.95 -19.64
CA GLU A 110 13.39 -16.72 -20.41
C GLU A 110 12.06 -15.98 -20.65
N ARG A 111 10.98 -16.73 -20.83
CA ARG A 111 9.63 -16.17 -21.01
C ARG A 111 9.12 -15.52 -19.72
N VAL A 112 9.32 -16.18 -18.58
CA VAL A 112 8.97 -15.65 -17.25
C VAL A 112 9.82 -14.43 -16.90
N ALA A 113 11.11 -14.43 -17.24
CA ALA A 113 11.97 -13.28 -17.02
C ALA A 113 11.48 -12.02 -17.75
N ARG A 114 11.00 -12.17 -18.99
CA ARG A 114 10.39 -11.05 -19.74
C ARG A 114 9.13 -10.51 -19.10
N VAL A 115 8.21 -11.39 -18.69
CA VAL A 115 6.97 -10.99 -18.00
C VAL A 115 7.27 -10.27 -16.67
N ARG A 116 8.27 -10.76 -15.92
CA ARG A 116 8.71 -10.15 -14.66
C ARG A 116 9.24 -8.73 -14.87
N GLU A 117 10.00 -8.53 -15.94
CA GLU A 117 10.55 -7.22 -16.31
C GLU A 117 9.44 -6.22 -16.69
N GLU A 118 8.45 -6.65 -17.49
CA GLU A 118 7.28 -5.87 -17.86
C GLU A 118 6.41 -5.51 -16.65
N ASP A 119 6.15 -6.45 -15.75
CA ASP A 119 5.34 -6.20 -14.55
C ASP A 119 6.07 -5.28 -13.55
N SER A 120 7.40 -5.35 -13.47
CA SER A 120 8.18 -4.44 -12.64
C SER A 120 8.08 -3.00 -13.12
N HIS A 121 8.10 -2.78 -14.44
CA HIS A 121 7.88 -1.46 -15.04
C HIS A 121 6.46 -0.96 -14.79
N ASN A 122 5.45 -1.77 -15.00
CA ASN A 122 4.04 -1.42 -14.76
C ASN A 122 3.77 -1.04 -13.29
N ILE A 123 4.41 -1.69 -12.32
CA ILE A 123 4.26 -1.35 -10.90
C ILE A 123 4.92 0.00 -10.60
N VAL A 124 6.07 0.29 -11.20
CA VAL A 124 6.76 1.58 -11.05
C VAL A 124 5.92 2.69 -11.68
N ASP A 125 5.41 2.48 -12.89
CA ASP A 125 4.56 3.44 -13.60
C ASP A 125 3.27 3.76 -12.83
N ILE A 126 2.60 2.75 -12.30
CA ILE A 126 1.40 2.93 -11.44
C ILE A 126 1.74 3.74 -10.19
N TYR A 127 2.92 3.51 -9.59
CA TYR A 127 3.35 4.24 -8.40
C TYR A 127 3.70 5.69 -8.71
N GLU A 128 4.32 5.95 -9.85
CA GLU A 128 4.64 7.31 -10.31
C GLU A 128 3.37 8.07 -10.72
N ASP A 129 2.43 7.45 -11.43
CA ASP A 129 1.13 8.02 -11.76
C ASP A 129 0.31 8.41 -10.53
N MET A 130 0.29 7.55 -9.50
CA MET A 130 -0.37 7.85 -8.23
C MET A 130 0.26 9.05 -7.52
N LYS A 131 1.59 9.16 -7.58
CA LYS A 131 2.35 10.27 -6.97
C LYS A 131 2.10 11.59 -7.72
N PHE A 132 2.05 11.57 -9.05
CA PHE A 132 1.72 12.73 -9.87
C PHE A 132 0.29 13.20 -9.65
N LYS A 133 -0.68 12.30 -9.60
CA LYS A 133 -2.09 12.62 -9.35
C LYS A 133 -2.29 13.30 -7.99
N ASP A 134 -1.59 12.81 -6.97
CA ASP A 134 -1.60 13.39 -5.62
C ASP A 134 -1.02 14.81 -5.59
N ILE A 135 0.04 15.08 -6.36
CA ILE A 135 0.64 16.41 -6.48
C ILE A 135 -0.29 17.36 -7.23
N TYR A 136 -0.91 16.89 -8.30
CA TYR A 136 -1.83 17.69 -9.12
C TYR A 136 -3.11 18.08 -8.38
N GLU A 137 -3.69 17.15 -7.61
CA GLU A 137 -4.86 17.44 -6.77
C GLU A 137 -4.54 18.44 -5.65
N ASN A 138 -3.33 18.39 -5.08
CA ASN A 138 -2.86 19.39 -4.10
C ASN A 138 -2.67 20.77 -4.72
N MET A 139 -2.16 20.88 -5.93
CA MET A 139 -1.99 22.16 -6.63
C MET A 139 -3.34 22.79 -6.93
N LYS A 140 -4.33 22.00 -7.33
CA LYS A 140 -5.70 22.47 -7.61
C LYS A 140 -6.39 22.99 -6.35
N PHE A 141 -6.26 22.28 -5.23
CA PHE A 141 -6.84 22.68 -3.96
C PHE A 141 -6.24 23.99 -3.42
N ASN A 142 -4.93 24.23 -3.65
CA ASN A 142 -4.27 25.47 -3.26
C ASN A 142 -4.50 26.65 -4.24
N ALA A 143 -5.00 26.42 -5.43
CA ALA A 143 -5.32 27.45 -6.42
C ALA A 143 -6.77 27.95 -6.34
N GLU A 144 -7.67 27.19 -5.68
CA GLU A 144 -9.09 27.54 -5.52
C GLU A 144 -9.39 28.17 -4.13
N ASN A 145 -8.38 28.36 -3.28
CA ASN A 145 -8.45 29.06 -1.98
C ASN A 145 -7.48 30.25 -1.95
#